data_e63951cbf9b60f1ab2a734d15b1cacf4
#
_entry.id   e63951cbf9b60f1ab2a734d15b1cacf4
#
_cell.length_a   1.000
_cell.length_b   1.000
_cell.length_c   1.000
_cell.angle_alpha   90.00
_cell.angle_beta   90.00
_cell.angle_gamma   90.00
#
_symmetry.space_group_name_H-M   'P 1'
#
loop_
_entity.id
_entity.type
_entity.pdbx_description
1 polymer ?
#
loop_
_entity_poly.entity_id
_entity_poly.type
_entity_poly.pdbx_seq_one_letter_code
_entity_poly.pdbx_strand_id
1 'polypeptide(L)'
;MPDHRHRALGAILSSLLFAAPAHAGAVLDYVGTYVWYREEDSFGGFSGVEISPDGREFHALTDRSHLYWGRVQRDPRGIVRDMVVAGRAHLQDSKGEPLPPGYIGDSEGLAVGTRNDIWISFEGLDRIARYDDPDRPAVTLPRPPELPGMGQNAGLEALAIRQDGTVFAIPERSADPETPFTVLSFADDAWSKHTTIRRDPRWRPVGADFGPDGWFYLLERNFHGILGFSSRIRRMHLTPGQAQDDEILLETKPLQYDNLEGLSVWDDGTGTRLTMISDDNFLFVQRTEIVEYRLRPEDAPPREN
;
A
#
# COMPACT_ATOMS: atom_id res chain seq x y z
N MET A 1 -0.83 -9.85 88.69
CA MET A 1 -0.70 -8.93 87.53
C MET A 1 0.05 -9.65 86.45
N PRO A 2 -0.63 -10.12 85.39
CA PRO A 2 0.05 -10.69 84.24
C PRO A 2 0.06 -9.74 83.07
N ASP A 3 1.23 -9.65 82.49
CA ASP A 3 1.66 -8.81 81.37
C ASP A 3 1.20 -9.40 80.02
N HIS A 4 0.38 -8.68 79.28
CA HIS A 4 -0.08 -9.10 77.94
C HIS A 4 0.81 -8.44 76.88
N ARG A 5 1.76 -9.22 76.30
CA ARG A 5 2.51 -8.84 75.12
C ARG A 5 1.73 -9.24 73.85
N HIS A 6 1.17 -8.27 73.17
CA HIS A 6 0.61 -8.45 71.83
C HIS A 6 1.74 -8.57 70.78
N ARG A 7 1.81 -9.77 70.13
CA ARG A 7 2.64 -9.97 68.94
C ARG A 7 1.80 -9.60 67.72
N ALA A 8 2.17 -8.52 67.03
CA ALA A 8 1.63 -8.20 65.73
C ALA A 8 2.32 -9.07 64.64
N LEU A 9 1.52 -9.94 63.97
CA LEU A 9 1.97 -10.61 62.76
C LEU A 9 1.86 -9.64 61.58
N GLY A 10 2.99 -9.21 61.03
CA GLY A 10 3.05 -8.47 59.79
C GLY A 10 2.91 -9.46 58.60
N ALA A 11 1.80 -9.36 57.88
CA ALA A 11 1.63 -10.06 56.60
C ALA A 11 2.37 -9.31 55.50
N ILE A 12 3.45 -9.89 54.98
CA ILE A 12 4.14 -9.36 53.78
C ILE A 12 3.34 -9.84 52.56
N LEU A 13 2.61 -8.91 51.93
CA LEU A 13 1.97 -9.13 50.65
C LEU A 13 3.05 -8.96 49.55
N SER A 14 3.58 -10.08 49.02
CA SER A 14 4.44 -10.10 47.87
C SER A 14 3.56 -9.91 46.61
N SER A 15 3.51 -8.70 46.04
CA SER A 15 2.93 -8.41 44.74
C SER A 15 3.84 -8.96 43.66
N LEU A 16 3.47 -10.08 43.06
CA LEU A 16 4.05 -10.57 41.82
C LEU A 16 3.61 -9.62 40.69
N LEU A 17 4.50 -8.73 40.28
CA LEU A 17 4.38 -8.01 39.02
C LEU A 17 4.61 -9.01 37.88
N PHE A 18 3.52 -9.44 37.25
CA PHE A 18 3.60 -10.09 35.94
C PHE A 18 3.97 -8.97 34.91
N ALA A 19 5.24 -8.93 34.52
CA ALA A 19 5.64 -8.18 33.32
C ALA A 19 4.95 -8.89 32.14
N ALA A 20 3.99 -8.22 31.51
CA ALA A 20 3.48 -8.66 30.22
C ALA A 20 4.67 -8.70 29.25
N PRO A 21 4.81 -9.76 28.42
CA PRO A 21 5.85 -9.78 27.40
C PRO A 21 5.64 -8.55 26.52
N ALA A 22 6.69 -7.73 26.37
CA ALA A 22 6.71 -6.68 25.37
C ALA A 22 6.57 -7.39 24.02
N HIS A 23 5.44 -7.22 23.33
CA HIS A 23 5.30 -7.63 21.96
C HIS A 23 6.37 -6.87 21.17
N ALA A 24 7.37 -7.59 20.70
CA ALA A 24 8.26 -7.06 19.68
C ALA A 24 7.35 -6.84 18.45
N GLY A 25 7.19 -5.57 18.01
CA GLY A 25 6.38 -5.26 16.83
C GLY A 25 6.87 -6.06 15.61
N ALA A 26 5.98 -6.28 14.66
CA ALA A 26 6.33 -6.98 13.43
C ALA A 26 7.46 -6.27 12.69
N VAL A 27 8.35 -7.04 12.06
CA VAL A 27 9.57 -6.55 11.41
C VAL A 27 9.60 -6.99 9.95
N LEU A 28 10.00 -6.09 9.05
CA LEU A 28 10.24 -6.41 7.65
C LEU A 28 11.71 -6.73 7.39
N ASP A 29 11.96 -7.92 6.84
CA ASP A 29 13.27 -8.33 6.34
C ASP A 29 13.42 -7.95 4.86
N TYR A 30 14.47 -7.21 4.53
CA TYR A 30 14.81 -6.89 3.13
C TYR A 30 15.11 -8.16 2.34
N VAL A 31 14.51 -8.29 1.16
CA VAL A 31 14.70 -9.42 0.24
C VAL A 31 15.59 -9.04 -0.92
N GLY A 32 15.30 -7.94 -1.59
CA GLY A 32 16.07 -7.49 -2.75
C GLY A 32 15.48 -6.29 -3.45
N THR A 33 16.29 -5.69 -4.32
CA THR A 33 15.87 -4.63 -5.26
C THR A 33 16.28 -5.05 -6.67
N TYR A 34 15.39 -4.86 -7.63
CA TYR A 34 15.62 -5.05 -9.05
C TYR A 34 15.33 -3.73 -9.77
N VAL A 35 16.27 -3.23 -10.56
CA VAL A 35 16.05 -2.05 -11.41
C VAL A 35 15.42 -2.54 -12.71
N TRP A 36 14.18 -2.15 -12.94
CA TRP A 36 13.45 -2.50 -14.16
C TRP A 36 13.64 -1.41 -15.21
N TYR A 37 14.07 -1.79 -16.39
CA TYR A 37 14.33 -0.87 -17.49
C TYR A 37 13.87 -1.45 -18.83
N ARG A 38 13.27 -0.59 -19.67
CA ARG A 38 12.90 -0.91 -21.05
C ARG A 38 13.08 0.33 -21.94
N GLU A 39 13.44 0.08 -23.19
CA GLU A 39 13.61 1.15 -24.19
C GLU A 39 12.26 1.45 -24.90
N GLU A 40 11.26 1.88 -24.16
CA GLU A 40 9.93 2.22 -24.69
C GLU A 40 9.51 3.60 -24.15
N ASP A 41 8.97 4.48 -25.00
CA ASP A 41 8.54 5.84 -24.62
C ASP A 41 7.43 5.86 -23.55
N SER A 42 6.66 4.77 -23.44
CA SER A 42 5.60 4.60 -22.45
C SER A 42 6.07 3.97 -21.14
N PHE A 43 7.34 3.55 -21.05
CA PHE A 43 7.91 2.92 -19.86
C PHE A 43 8.44 3.99 -18.90
N GLY A 44 8.05 3.91 -17.65
CA GLY A 44 8.36 4.88 -16.60
C GLY A 44 7.10 5.47 -16.00
N GLY A 45 7.24 6.32 -14.97
CA GLY A 45 6.11 6.94 -14.30
C GLY A 45 5.19 5.92 -13.63
N PHE A 46 5.73 4.89 -12.96
CA PHE A 46 4.90 3.84 -12.36
C PHE A 46 4.29 4.30 -11.04
N SER A 47 2.95 4.24 -10.98
CA SER A 47 2.14 4.60 -9.81
C SER A 47 1.52 3.40 -9.09
N GLY A 48 1.49 2.21 -9.71
CA GLY A 48 0.90 1.03 -9.09
C GLY A 48 1.55 -0.28 -9.51
N VAL A 49 1.55 -1.25 -8.60
CA VAL A 49 1.99 -2.63 -8.87
C VAL A 49 1.09 -3.62 -8.13
N GLU A 50 0.77 -4.71 -8.81
CA GLU A 50 0.08 -5.87 -8.23
C GLU A 50 0.78 -7.15 -8.61
N ILE A 51 1.01 -8.02 -7.63
CA ILE A 51 1.59 -9.34 -7.79
C ILE A 51 0.50 -10.37 -7.55
N SER A 52 0.41 -11.37 -8.44
CA SER A 52 -0.54 -12.47 -8.25
C SER A 52 -0.33 -13.21 -6.93
N PRO A 53 -1.37 -13.83 -6.33
CA PRO A 53 -1.26 -14.53 -5.05
C PRO A 53 -0.20 -15.63 -5.02
N ASP A 54 0.18 -16.19 -6.18
CA ASP A 54 1.26 -17.18 -6.30
C ASP A 54 2.64 -16.57 -6.59
N GLY A 55 2.73 -15.24 -6.66
CA GLY A 55 3.96 -14.48 -6.87
C GLY A 55 4.54 -14.53 -8.28
N ARG A 56 3.82 -15.08 -9.26
CA ARG A 56 4.35 -15.37 -10.61
C ARG A 56 4.02 -14.34 -11.67
N GLU A 57 2.89 -13.67 -11.52
CA GLU A 57 2.41 -12.70 -12.49
C GLU A 57 2.37 -11.30 -11.85
N PHE A 58 2.41 -10.29 -12.69
CA PHE A 58 2.32 -8.91 -12.25
C PHE A 58 1.42 -8.10 -13.17
N HIS A 59 0.85 -7.04 -12.59
CA HIS A 59 0.33 -5.87 -13.28
C HIS A 59 1.10 -4.65 -12.75
N ALA A 60 1.43 -3.71 -13.63
CA ALA A 60 2.09 -2.46 -13.27
C ALA A 60 1.46 -1.31 -14.06
N LEU A 61 1.02 -0.29 -13.34
CA LEU A 61 0.32 0.88 -13.88
C LEU A 61 1.27 2.07 -13.94
N THR A 62 1.20 2.85 -15.03
CA THR A 62 1.91 4.12 -15.11
C THR A 62 0.93 5.29 -14.93
N ASP A 63 1.43 6.46 -14.49
CA ASP A 63 0.72 7.75 -14.39
C ASP A 63 0.13 8.24 -15.73
N ARG A 64 0.54 7.63 -16.86
CA ARG A 64 0.07 7.92 -18.23
C ARG A 64 -0.92 6.90 -18.75
N SER A 65 -1.64 6.23 -17.87
CA SER A 65 -2.67 5.25 -18.22
C SER A 65 -2.18 4.09 -19.08
N HIS A 66 -0.93 3.65 -18.91
CA HIS A 66 -0.47 2.39 -19.49
C HIS A 66 -0.43 1.31 -18.42
N LEU A 67 -1.05 0.19 -18.72
CA LEU A 67 -1.00 -1.00 -17.88
C LEU A 67 -0.11 -2.05 -18.55
N TYR A 68 0.92 -2.48 -17.81
CA TYR A 68 1.81 -3.57 -18.19
C TYR A 68 1.42 -4.82 -17.40
N TRP A 69 1.52 -5.99 -18.02
CA TRP A 69 1.36 -7.28 -17.33
C TRP A 69 2.33 -8.31 -17.85
N GLY A 70 2.60 -9.32 -17.03
CA GLY A 70 3.55 -10.36 -17.39
C GLY A 70 3.93 -11.25 -16.23
N ARG A 71 5.17 -11.75 -16.25
CA ARG A 71 5.67 -12.71 -15.28
C ARG A 71 6.89 -12.19 -14.54
N VAL A 72 6.92 -12.45 -13.25
CA VAL A 72 8.07 -12.18 -12.40
C VAL A 72 9.01 -13.39 -12.41
N GLN A 73 10.25 -13.20 -12.83
CA GLN A 73 11.29 -14.22 -12.73
C GLN A 73 12.11 -14.01 -11.45
N ARG A 74 12.22 -15.05 -10.64
CA ARG A 74 12.97 -15.04 -9.38
C ARG A 74 14.07 -16.08 -9.37
N ASP A 75 15.16 -15.81 -8.65
CA ASP A 75 16.18 -16.81 -8.38
C ASP A 75 15.72 -17.82 -7.29
N PRO A 76 16.50 -18.89 -7.00
CA PRO A 76 16.16 -19.87 -5.97
C PRO A 76 16.03 -19.29 -4.56
N ARG A 77 16.51 -18.07 -4.31
CA ARG A 77 16.35 -17.35 -3.03
C ARG A 77 15.08 -16.48 -3.03
N GLY A 78 14.31 -16.49 -4.13
CA GLY A 78 13.10 -15.70 -4.31
C GLY A 78 13.36 -14.23 -4.65
N ILE A 79 14.58 -13.84 -5.04
CA ILE A 79 14.92 -12.46 -5.43
C ILE A 79 14.53 -12.23 -6.88
N VAL A 80 13.86 -11.13 -7.19
CA VAL A 80 13.48 -10.73 -8.56
C VAL A 80 14.73 -10.56 -9.41
N ARG A 81 14.70 -11.17 -10.61
CA ARG A 81 15.76 -11.11 -11.62
C ARG A 81 15.29 -10.52 -12.93
N ASP A 82 13.97 -10.61 -13.20
CA ASP A 82 13.37 -10.00 -14.38
C ASP A 82 11.86 -9.83 -14.19
N MET A 83 11.31 -8.80 -14.85
CA MET A 83 9.89 -8.54 -15.02
C MET A 83 9.57 -8.71 -16.51
N VAL A 84 9.24 -9.96 -16.91
CA VAL A 84 9.02 -10.32 -18.31
C VAL A 84 7.63 -9.86 -18.74
N VAL A 85 7.56 -8.80 -19.54
CA VAL A 85 6.31 -8.24 -20.06
C VAL A 85 5.71 -9.20 -21.09
N ALA A 86 4.46 -9.62 -20.86
CA ALA A 86 3.65 -10.40 -21.79
C ALA A 86 2.73 -9.52 -22.65
N GLY A 87 2.30 -8.37 -22.11
CA GLY A 87 1.44 -7.43 -22.80
C GLY A 87 1.45 -6.05 -22.15
N ARG A 88 0.89 -5.10 -22.88
CA ARG A 88 0.69 -3.72 -22.46
C ARG A 88 -0.54 -3.15 -23.15
N ALA A 89 -1.37 -2.41 -22.44
CA ALA A 89 -2.49 -1.65 -22.98
C ALA A 89 -2.39 -0.17 -22.61
N HIS A 90 -2.82 0.68 -23.53
CA HIS A 90 -3.19 2.06 -23.19
C HIS A 90 -4.67 2.05 -22.78
N LEU A 91 -4.96 2.36 -21.53
CA LEU A 91 -6.29 2.28 -20.97
C LEU A 91 -7.29 3.17 -21.71
N GLN A 92 -8.52 2.70 -21.80
CA GLN A 92 -9.58 3.36 -22.53
C GLN A 92 -10.62 3.97 -21.56
N ASP A 93 -11.30 5.00 -22.01
CA ASP A 93 -12.49 5.50 -21.34
C ASP A 93 -13.70 4.56 -21.54
N SER A 94 -14.85 4.91 -20.98
CA SER A 94 -16.09 4.09 -21.10
C SER A 94 -16.69 4.06 -22.51
N LYS A 95 -16.17 4.84 -23.47
CA LYS A 95 -16.56 4.85 -24.86
C LYS A 95 -15.62 4.05 -25.76
N GLY A 96 -14.48 3.59 -25.20
CA GLY A 96 -13.45 2.87 -25.92
C GLY A 96 -12.39 3.77 -26.56
N GLU A 97 -12.34 5.04 -26.17
CA GLU A 97 -11.29 5.94 -26.64
C GLU A 97 -10.09 5.90 -25.68
N PRO A 98 -8.85 5.88 -26.18
CA PRO A 98 -7.66 5.95 -25.31
C PRO A 98 -7.71 7.16 -24.40
N LEU A 99 -7.31 7.00 -23.14
CA LEU A 99 -7.29 8.09 -22.18
C LEU A 99 -6.25 9.14 -22.61
N PRO A 100 -6.62 10.43 -22.67
CA PRO A 100 -5.65 11.47 -23.02
C PRO A 100 -4.63 11.65 -21.89
N PRO A 101 -3.39 12.07 -22.19
CA PRO A 101 -2.38 12.34 -21.18
C PRO A 101 -2.77 13.51 -20.26
N GLY A 102 -2.19 13.55 -19.06
CA GLY A 102 -2.42 14.57 -18.03
C GLY A 102 -3.75 14.36 -17.29
N TYR A 103 -4.34 15.39 -16.75
CA TYR A 103 -5.42 15.40 -15.75
C TYR A 103 -6.50 14.31 -15.86
N ILE A 104 -6.91 13.91 -17.07
CA ILE A 104 -7.92 12.84 -17.26
C ILE A 104 -7.30 11.47 -17.24
N GLY A 105 -6.09 11.31 -17.78
CA GLY A 105 -5.37 10.04 -17.86
C GLY A 105 -4.34 9.84 -16.75
N ASP A 106 -4.32 10.71 -15.74
CA ASP A 106 -3.44 10.66 -14.59
C ASP A 106 -3.88 9.55 -13.64
N SER A 107 -3.31 8.37 -13.84
CA SER A 107 -3.67 7.13 -13.12
C SER A 107 -2.70 6.89 -11.97
N GLU A 108 -3.26 6.65 -10.77
CA GLU A 108 -2.51 6.63 -9.51
C GLU A 108 -2.53 5.26 -8.84
N GLY A 109 -3.66 4.82 -8.32
CA GLY A 109 -3.76 3.55 -7.61
C GLY A 109 -4.19 2.40 -8.52
N LEU A 110 -3.64 1.22 -8.24
CA LEU A 110 -3.97 -0.04 -8.89
C LEU A 110 -4.39 -1.08 -7.85
N ALA A 111 -5.48 -1.80 -8.10
CA ALA A 111 -5.84 -3.00 -7.35
C ALA A 111 -6.43 -4.05 -8.29
N VAL A 112 -6.13 -5.34 -8.06
CA VAL A 112 -6.64 -6.45 -8.85
C VAL A 112 -7.48 -7.38 -8.00
N GLY A 113 -8.75 -7.52 -8.38
CA GLY A 113 -9.71 -8.36 -7.68
C GLY A 113 -9.50 -9.86 -7.92
N THR A 114 -10.13 -10.68 -7.09
CA THR A 114 -10.04 -12.16 -7.16
C THR A 114 -10.57 -12.77 -8.47
N ARG A 115 -11.31 -11.98 -9.26
CA ARG A 115 -11.81 -12.35 -10.60
C ARG A 115 -10.96 -11.80 -11.74
N ASN A 116 -9.76 -11.25 -11.41
CA ASN A 116 -8.88 -10.53 -12.31
C ASN A 116 -9.49 -9.23 -12.86
N ASP A 117 -10.51 -8.69 -12.22
CA ASP A 117 -11.01 -7.36 -12.50
C ASP A 117 -10.02 -6.33 -11.97
N ILE A 118 -9.70 -5.34 -12.81
CA ILE A 118 -8.66 -4.35 -12.55
C ILE A 118 -9.34 -3.05 -12.14
N TRP A 119 -8.93 -2.49 -11.02
CA TRP A 119 -9.44 -1.25 -10.49
C TRP A 119 -8.34 -0.21 -10.49
N ILE A 120 -8.65 0.97 -11.01
CA ILE A 120 -7.68 2.06 -11.17
C ILE A 120 -8.31 3.35 -10.68
N SER A 121 -7.60 4.05 -9.81
CA SER A 121 -7.93 5.41 -9.43
C SER A 121 -7.21 6.42 -10.33
N PHE A 122 -7.81 7.60 -10.46
CA PHE A 122 -7.28 8.69 -11.27
C PHE A 122 -7.37 9.99 -10.47
N GLU A 123 -6.32 10.80 -10.49
CA GLU A 123 -6.32 12.09 -9.81
C GLU A 123 -7.37 13.03 -10.43
N GLY A 124 -7.44 13.06 -11.75
CA GLY A 124 -8.41 13.87 -12.45
C GLY A 124 -9.85 13.48 -12.17
N LEU A 125 -10.63 14.41 -11.61
CA LEU A 125 -12.04 14.23 -11.26
C LEU A 125 -12.32 13.23 -10.12
N ASP A 126 -11.31 12.84 -9.33
CA ASP A 126 -11.44 11.87 -8.24
C ASP A 126 -12.31 10.67 -8.65
N ARG A 127 -11.91 9.98 -9.69
CA ARG A 127 -12.67 8.84 -10.21
C ARG A 127 -11.93 7.54 -10.03
N ILE A 128 -12.71 6.48 -9.92
CA ILE A 128 -12.20 5.11 -9.98
C ILE A 128 -12.91 4.41 -11.14
N ALA A 129 -12.16 3.68 -11.94
CA ALA A 129 -12.69 2.87 -13.03
C ALA A 129 -12.37 1.40 -12.80
N ARG A 130 -13.23 0.53 -13.29
CA ARG A 130 -13.00 -0.92 -13.33
C ARG A 130 -12.83 -1.36 -14.80
N TYR A 131 -11.88 -2.26 -15.02
CA TYR A 131 -11.64 -2.91 -16.30
C TYR A 131 -11.78 -4.43 -16.11
N ASP A 132 -12.65 -5.05 -16.88
CA ASP A 132 -12.78 -6.51 -16.89
C ASP A 132 -11.65 -7.17 -17.71
N ASP A 133 -10.96 -6.37 -18.53
CA ASP A 133 -9.82 -6.73 -19.38
C ASP A 133 -9.07 -5.44 -19.73
N PRO A 134 -7.72 -5.44 -19.71
CA PRO A 134 -6.91 -4.24 -20.03
C PRO A 134 -7.18 -3.62 -21.41
N ASP A 135 -7.58 -4.42 -22.38
CA ASP A 135 -7.85 -4.01 -23.77
C ASP A 135 -9.33 -3.61 -24.00
N ARG A 136 -10.13 -3.53 -22.93
CA ARG A 136 -11.54 -3.18 -22.99
C ARG A 136 -11.83 -1.80 -22.44
N PRO A 137 -12.96 -1.15 -22.87
CA PRO A 137 -13.42 0.09 -22.27
C PRO A 137 -13.63 -0.01 -20.75
N ALA A 138 -13.40 1.10 -20.06
CA ALA A 138 -13.70 1.21 -18.65
C ALA A 138 -15.19 0.97 -18.35
N VAL A 139 -15.47 0.24 -17.30
CA VAL A 139 -16.80 0.17 -16.69
C VAL A 139 -17.03 1.42 -15.86
N THR A 140 -18.09 2.17 -16.18
CA THR A 140 -18.45 3.37 -15.42
C THR A 140 -18.96 2.99 -14.03
N LEU A 141 -18.39 3.61 -13.02
CA LEU A 141 -18.78 3.45 -11.62
C LEU A 141 -19.37 4.76 -11.08
N PRO A 142 -20.19 4.70 -10.02
CA PRO A 142 -20.55 5.89 -9.24
C PRO A 142 -19.26 6.61 -8.80
N ARG A 143 -19.28 7.94 -8.83
CA ARG A 143 -18.15 8.72 -8.31
C ARG A 143 -18.06 8.60 -6.79
N PRO A 144 -16.85 8.55 -6.23
CA PRO A 144 -16.67 8.72 -4.79
C PRO A 144 -17.29 10.03 -4.31
N PRO A 145 -17.79 10.09 -3.08
CA PRO A 145 -18.35 11.32 -2.52
C PRO A 145 -17.25 12.38 -2.37
N GLU A 146 -17.61 13.64 -2.58
CA GLU A 146 -16.69 14.75 -2.27
C GLU A 146 -16.32 14.73 -0.78
N LEU A 147 -15.05 14.87 -0.50
CA LEU A 147 -14.54 14.94 0.86
C LEU A 147 -14.56 16.40 1.34
N PRO A 148 -15.11 16.69 2.52
CA PRO A 148 -15.21 18.05 3.04
C PRO A 148 -13.86 18.78 3.05
N GLY A 149 -13.79 19.97 2.45
CA GLY A 149 -12.60 20.82 2.41
C GLY A 149 -11.54 20.43 1.38
N MET A 150 -11.78 19.40 0.54
CA MET A 150 -10.79 18.90 -0.43
C MET A 150 -11.14 19.24 -1.89
N GLY A 151 -12.38 19.65 -2.16
CA GLY A 151 -12.83 19.92 -3.54
C GLY A 151 -12.91 18.65 -4.38
N GLN A 152 -12.75 18.80 -5.71
CA GLN A 152 -12.82 17.69 -6.67
C GLN A 152 -11.44 17.12 -7.06
N ASN A 153 -10.43 17.32 -6.26
CA ASN A 153 -9.04 16.91 -6.54
C ASN A 153 -8.40 16.43 -5.24
N ALA A 154 -9.02 15.44 -4.63
CA ALA A 154 -8.55 14.85 -3.37
C ALA A 154 -7.30 13.97 -3.58
N GLY A 155 -7.05 13.54 -4.83
CA GLY A 155 -5.97 12.62 -5.19
C GLY A 155 -6.20 11.26 -4.53
N LEU A 156 -7.04 10.40 -5.11
CA LEU A 156 -7.25 9.04 -4.60
C LEU A 156 -6.08 8.15 -5.02
N GLU A 157 -4.96 8.22 -4.31
CA GLU A 157 -3.73 7.51 -4.70
C GLU A 157 -3.66 6.08 -4.16
N ALA A 158 -3.96 5.88 -2.87
CA ALA A 158 -3.91 4.55 -2.28
C ALA A 158 -5.22 3.79 -2.53
N LEU A 159 -5.16 2.77 -3.38
CA LEU A 159 -6.28 1.90 -3.76
C LEU A 159 -5.98 0.47 -3.33
N ALA A 160 -6.97 -0.21 -2.75
CA ALA A 160 -6.85 -1.61 -2.34
C ALA A 160 -8.17 -2.35 -2.51
N ILE A 161 -8.11 -3.67 -2.70
CA ILE A 161 -9.30 -4.52 -2.73
C ILE A 161 -9.19 -5.64 -1.70
N ARG A 162 -10.21 -5.77 -0.86
CA ARG A 162 -10.27 -6.85 0.13
C ARG A 162 -10.79 -8.13 -0.53
N GLN A 163 -10.46 -9.28 0.04
CA GLN A 163 -10.83 -10.59 -0.51
C GLN A 163 -12.34 -10.78 -0.75
N ASP A 164 -13.19 -10.05 -0.02
CA ASP A 164 -14.65 -10.06 -0.23
C ASP A 164 -15.12 -9.19 -1.42
N GLY A 165 -14.19 -8.53 -2.12
CA GLY A 165 -14.47 -7.66 -3.26
C GLY A 165 -14.75 -6.20 -2.89
N THR A 166 -14.70 -5.82 -1.62
CA THR A 166 -14.82 -4.42 -1.20
C THR A 166 -13.57 -3.66 -1.62
N VAL A 167 -13.75 -2.57 -2.37
CA VAL A 167 -12.66 -1.67 -2.79
C VAL A 167 -12.52 -0.55 -1.78
N PHE A 168 -11.28 -0.20 -1.44
CA PHE A 168 -10.93 0.88 -0.52
C PHE A 168 -10.09 1.92 -1.24
N ALA A 169 -10.37 3.19 -0.96
CA ALA A 169 -9.62 4.31 -1.52
C ALA A 169 -9.28 5.34 -0.44
N ILE A 170 -8.05 5.84 -0.48
CA ILE A 170 -7.55 6.83 0.47
C ILE A 170 -6.93 7.97 -0.32
N PRO A 171 -7.31 9.24 -0.03
CA PRO A 171 -6.71 10.40 -0.66
C PRO A 171 -5.30 10.65 -0.11
N GLU A 172 -4.41 11.18 -0.94
CA GLU A 172 -3.06 11.61 -0.51
C GLU A 172 -3.10 12.78 0.46
N ARG A 173 -4.21 13.52 0.48
CA ARG A 173 -4.41 14.70 1.32
C ARG A 173 -5.65 14.56 2.21
N SER A 174 -5.73 15.39 3.22
CA SER A 174 -6.95 15.67 3.99
C SER A 174 -7.15 17.18 4.05
N ALA A 175 -8.32 17.64 4.51
CA ALA A 175 -8.71 19.05 4.51
C ALA A 175 -7.67 20.00 5.13
N ASP A 176 -6.98 19.54 6.16
CA ASP A 176 -5.87 20.23 6.83
C ASP A 176 -4.89 19.20 7.43
N PRO A 177 -3.69 19.62 7.86
CA PRO A 177 -2.66 18.71 8.41
C PRO A 177 -3.06 17.91 9.64
N GLU A 178 -4.03 18.38 10.43
CA GLU A 178 -4.47 17.72 11.66
C GLU A 178 -5.64 16.76 11.43
N THR A 179 -6.34 16.88 10.29
CA THR A 179 -7.48 16.03 9.96
C THR A 179 -7.01 14.64 9.53
N PRO A 180 -7.49 13.55 10.17
CA PRO A 180 -7.20 12.18 9.75
C PRO A 180 -7.60 11.93 8.29
N PHE A 181 -6.89 11.02 7.61
CA PHE A 181 -7.28 10.59 6.27
C PHE A 181 -8.61 9.83 6.32
N THR A 182 -9.52 10.18 5.44
CA THR A 182 -10.77 9.44 5.26
C THR A 182 -10.51 8.21 4.39
N VAL A 183 -10.92 7.04 4.86
CA VAL A 183 -10.94 5.80 4.08
C VAL A 183 -12.34 5.65 3.50
N LEU A 184 -12.44 5.65 2.18
CA LEU A 184 -13.67 5.33 1.45
C LEU A 184 -13.74 3.84 1.17
N SER A 185 -14.95 3.26 1.14
CA SER A 185 -15.17 1.90 0.65
C SER A 185 -16.27 1.87 -0.39
N PHE A 186 -16.13 0.99 -1.38
CA PHE A 186 -17.11 0.70 -2.41
C PHE A 186 -17.54 -0.76 -2.31
N ALA A 187 -18.80 -0.98 -2.06
CA ALA A 187 -19.45 -2.27 -2.00
C ALA A 187 -20.92 -2.11 -2.41
N ASP A 188 -21.56 -3.14 -2.94
CA ASP A 188 -22.96 -3.14 -3.36
C ASP A 188 -23.31 -1.93 -4.26
N ASP A 189 -22.41 -1.63 -5.20
CA ASP A 189 -22.49 -0.50 -6.15
C ASP A 189 -22.62 0.89 -5.50
N ALA A 190 -22.18 1.05 -4.25
CA ALA A 190 -22.23 2.31 -3.52
C ALA A 190 -20.93 2.63 -2.75
N TRP A 191 -20.57 3.93 -2.77
CA TRP A 191 -19.48 4.46 -1.93
C TRP A 191 -19.98 4.84 -0.54
N SER A 192 -19.16 4.60 0.45
CA SER A 192 -19.38 5.04 1.82
C SER A 192 -18.07 5.44 2.50
N LYS A 193 -18.16 6.29 3.53
CA LYS A 193 -17.05 6.51 4.45
C LYS A 193 -16.94 5.28 5.36
N HIS A 194 -15.83 4.56 5.24
CA HIS A 194 -15.60 3.35 6.03
C HIS A 194 -15.04 3.68 7.42
N THR A 195 -13.94 4.42 7.45
CA THR A 195 -13.22 4.78 8.68
C THR A 195 -12.33 6.00 8.47
N THR A 196 -11.52 6.32 9.47
CA THR A 196 -10.41 7.27 9.32
C THR A 196 -9.12 6.63 9.84
N ILE A 197 -7.98 7.01 9.26
CA ILE A 197 -6.66 6.62 9.72
C ILE A 197 -5.87 7.85 10.17
N ARG A 198 -5.02 7.66 11.19
CA ARG A 198 -4.20 8.74 11.75
C ARG A 198 -3.28 9.31 10.66
N ARG A 199 -3.23 10.64 10.58
CA ARG A 199 -2.32 11.38 9.72
C ARG A 199 -1.07 11.81 10.51
N ASP A 200 0.10 11.70 9.84
CA ASP A 200 1.30 12.45 10.14
C ASP A 200 1.51 13.44 8.98
N PRO A 201 1.53 14.76 9.22
CA PRO A 201 1.55 15.78 8.16
C PRO A 201 2.73 15.67 7.17
N ARG A 202 3.80 14.99 7.56
CA ARG A 202 4.98 14.77 6.72
C ARG A 202 4.78 13.67 5.67
N TRP A 203 3.81 12.77 5.90
CA TRP A 203 3.62 11.55 5.12
C TRP A 203 2.34 11.61 4.32
N ARG A 204 2.39 11.11 3.09
CA ARG A 204 1.25 11.03 2.18
C ARG A 204 1.02 9.60 1.76
N PRO A 205 -0.21 9.07 1.84
CA PRO A 205 -0.60 7.81 1.24
C PRO A 205 -0.34 7.83 -0.27
N VAL A 206 0.30 6.78 -0.80
CA VAL A 206 0.58 6.62 -2.23
C VAL A 206 0.28 5.22 -2.75
N GLY A 207 0.19 4.23 -1.88
CA GLY A 207 -0.16 2.86 -2.27
C GLY A 207 -0.76 2.10 -1.09
N ALA A 208 -1.61 1.13 -1.38
CA ALA A 208 -2.19 0.28 -0.35
C ALA A 208 -2.53 -1.10 -0.91
N ASP A 209 -2.57 -2.09 -0.02
CA ASP A 209 -3.07 -3.41 -0.35
C ASP A 209 -3.54 -4.16 0.91
N PHE A 210 -4.34 -5.21 0.73
CA PHE A 210 -4.70 -6.15 1.78
C PHE A 210 -3.82 -7.39 1.70
N GLY A 211 -3.12 -7.67 2.78
CA GLY A 211 -2.35 -8.90 2.88
C GLY A 211 -3.22 -10.16 3.01
N PRO A 212 -2.65 -11.34 2.69
CA PRO A 212 -3.31 -12.62 2.88
C PRO A 212 -3.63 -12.92 4.36
N ASP A 213 -2.99 -12.20 5.26
CA ASP A 213 -3.20 -12.20 6.72
C ASP A 213 -4.41 -11.35 7.17
N GLY A 214 -5.07 -10.66 6.22
CA GLY A 214 -6.22 -9.80 6.46
C GLY A 214 -5.88 -8.41 6.99
N TRP A 215 -4.60 -8.08 7.14
CA TRP A 215 -4.17 -6.73 7.47
C TRP A 215 -4.23 -5.82 6.24
N PHE A 216 -4.57 -4.57 6.48
CA PHE A 216 -4.42 -3.50 5.50
C PHE A 216 -3.02 -2.89 5.64
N TYR A 217 -2.29 -2.82 4.53
CA TYR A 217 -0.96 -2.25 4.41
C TYR A 217 -1.04 -0.93 3.66
N LEU A 218 -0.35 0.09 4.16
CA LEU A 218 -0.32 1.44 3.61
C LEU A 218 1.12 1.85 3.34
N LEU A 219 1.41 2.18 2.10
CA LEU A 219 2.65 2.84 1.69
C LEU A 219 2.43 4.35 1.73
N GLU A 220 3.34 5.04 2.42
CA GLU A 220 3.34 6.49 2.51
C GLU A 220 4.70 7.04 2.10
N ARG A 221 4.74 8.19 1.46
CA ARG A 221 5.98 8.91 1.08
C ARG A 221 6.14 10.23 1.82
N ASN A 222 7.40 10.64 1.98
CA ASN A 222 7.77 11.97 2.45
C ASN A 222 8.85 12.54 1.52
N PHE A 223 8.61 13.73 0.98
CA PHE A 223 9.52 14.41 0.05
C PHE A 223 10.46 15.37 0.80
N HIS A 224 11.77 15.21 0.59
CA HIS A 224 12.84 15.96 1.25
C HIS A 224 13.55 16.95 0.31
N GLY A 225 12.88 17.40 -0.77
CA GLY A 225 13.49 18.28 -1.77
C GLY A 225 14.65 17.59 -2.49
N ILE A 226 15.83 18.21 -2.50
CA ILE A 226 17.03 17.68 -3.16
C ILE A 226 17.54 16.33 -2.59
N LEU A 227 17.09 15.96 -1.40
CA LEU A 227 17.40 14.67 -0.78
C LEU A 227 16.37 13.58 -1.18
N GLY A 228 15.55 13.82 -2.20
CA GLY A 228 14.62 12.85 -2.75
C GLY A 228 13.52 12.46 -1.77
N PHE A 229 13.21 11.17 -1.71
CA PHE A 229 12.09 10.61 -0.97
C PHE A 229 12.54 9.69 0.16
N SER A 230 11.70 9.56 1.17
CA SER A 230 11.67 8.43 2.08
C SER A 230 10.29 7.81 2.07
N SER A 231 10.21 6.51 2.32
CA SER A 231 8.98 5.74 2.32
C SER A 231 8.73 5.14 3.69
N ARG A 232 7.45 4.98 4.04
CA ARG A 232 7.01 4.33 5.27
C ARG A 232 5.96 3.30 4.95
N ILE A 233 6.04 2.14 5.57
CA ILE A 233 4.99 1.12 5.53
C ILE A 233 4.35 1.03 6.90
N ARG A 234 3.03 1.15 6.93
CA ARG A 234 2.19 0.88 8.09
C ARG A 234 1.28 -0.29 7.80
N ARG A 235 0.87 -1.03 8.83
CA ARG A 235 -0.26 -1.95 8.72
C ARG A 235 -1.27 -1.70 9.84
N MET A 236 -2.52 -2.05 9.57
CA MET A 236 -3.62 -1.87 10.51
C MET A 236 -4.81 -2.74 10.14
N HIS A 237 -5.73 -2.93 11.06
CA HIS A 237 -7.04 -3.48 10.76
C HIS A 237 -8.03 -2.36 10.46
N LEU A 238 -8.65 -2.39 9.28
CA LEU A 238 -9.73 -1.46 8.92
C LEU A 238 -11.07 -2.04 9.37
N THR A 239 -11.64 -1.44 10.41
CA THR A 239 -13.01 -1.75 10.86
C THR A 239 -13.91 -0.53 10.66
N PRO A 240 -15.23 -0.72 10.47
CA PRO A 240 -16.14 0.42 10.34
C PRO A 240 -16.00 1.40 11.50
N GLY A 241 -15.69 2.67 11.17
CA GLY A 241 -15.56 3.76 12.14
C GLY A 241 -14.20 3.88 12.83
N GLN A 242 -13.35 2.84 12.84
CA GLN A 242 -12.05 2.90 13.52
C GLN A 242 -11.00 2.01 12.83
N ALA A 243 -9.80 2.56 12.60
CA ALA A 243 -8.60 1.77 12.35
C ALA A 243 -8.00 1.31 13.68
N GLN A 244 -7.59 0.04 13.76
CA GLN A 244 -7.04 -0.59 14.96
C GLN A 244 -5.64 -1.14 14.69
N ASP A 245 -4.84 -1.29 15.75
CA ASP A 245 -3.52 -1.91 15.70
C ASP A 245 -2.55 -1.24 14.70
N ASP A 246 -2.65 0.10 14.57
CA ASP A 246 -1.86 0.89 13.64
C ASP A 246 -0.38 0.88 14.04
N GLU A 247 0.44 0.12 13.31
CA GLU A 247 1.87 -0.01 13.55
C GLU A 247 2.72 0.33 12.32
N ILE A 248 3.91 0.88 12.56
CA ILE A 248 4.91 1.18 11.54
C ILE A 248 5.83 -0.03 11.40
N LEU A 249 5.89 -0.60 10.19
CA LEU A 249 6.74 -1.75 9.87
C LEU A 249 8.10 -1.34 9.30
N LEU A 250 8.15 -0.21 8.59
CA LEU A 250 9.35 0.29 7.91
C LEU A 250 9.31 1.81 7.81
N GLU A 251 10.44 2.45 8.06
CA GLU A 251 10.75 3.80 7.59
C GLU A 251 12.12 3.78 6.92
N THR A 252 12.18 4.23 5.66
CA THR A 252 13.42 4.30 4.90
C THR A 252 14.13 5.64 5.13
N LYS A 253 15.43 5.68 4.86
CA LYS A 253 16.17 6.94 4.81
C LYS A 253 15.90 7.65 3.49
N PRO A 254 16.02 8.99 3.43
CA PRO A 254 16.06 9.71 2.16
C PRO A 254 17.12 9.12 1.23
N LEU A 255 16.80 9.03 -0.08
CA LEU A 255 17.67 8.45 -1.13
C LEU A 255 18.00 6.95 -0.95
N GLN A 256 17.32 6.23 -0.05
CA GLN A 256 17.49 4.79 0.06
C GLN A 256 16.89 4.07 -1.16
N TYR A 257 15.76 4.53 -1.62
CA TYR A 257 15.06 4.14 -2.84
C TYR A 257 14.60 5.38 -3.60
N ASP A 258 14.21 5.20 -4.85
CA ASP A 258 13.49 6.22 -5.58
C ASP A 258 12.06 6.41 -5.03
N ASN A 259 11.22 7.15 -5.72
CA ASN A 259 9.86 7.51 -5.32
C ASN A 259 8.92 6.28 -5.31
N LEU A 260 8.92 5.47 -4.22
CA LEU A 260 8.04 4.30 -4.11
C LEU A 260 6.58 4.74 -4.04
N GLU A 261 5.73 4.27 -4.96
CA GLU A 261 4.31 4.64 -5.07
C GLU A 261 3.37 3.44 -5.09
N GLY A 262 3.71 2.33 -5.77
CA GLY A 262 2.89 1.14 -5.79
C GLY A 262 3.26 0.13 -4.69
N LEU A 263 2.26 -0.56 -4.14
CA LEU A 263 2.43 -1.61 -3.13
C LEU A 263 1.51 -2.78 -3.42
N SER A 264 2.08 -3.99 -3.44
CA SER A 264 1.36 -5.26 -3.46
C SER A 264 1.79 -6.17 -2.32
N VAL A 265 0.84 -6.84 -1.67
CA VAL A 265 1.07 -7.71 -0.51
C VAL A 265 0.51 -9.11 -0.76
N TRP A 266 1.36 -10.11 -0.81
CA TRP A 266 1.03 -11.47 -1.23
C TRP A 266 1.75 -12.52 -0.37
N ASP A 267 1.39 -13.81 -0.52
CA ASP A 267 2.03 -14.91 0.22
C ASP A 267 3.04 -15.63 -0.68
N ASP A 268 4.32 -15.66 -0.27
CA ASP A 268 5.38 -16.33 -1.04
C ASP A 268 5.55 -17.82 -0.69
N GLY A 269 4.60 -18.38 0.06
CA GLY A 269 4.64 -19.75 0.57
C GLY A 269 5.48 -19.92 1.84
N THR A 270 6.14 -18.86 2.29
CA THR A 270 6.92 -18.81 3.53
C THR A 270 6.50 -17.67 4.45
N GLY A 271 5.60 -16.80 3.99
CA GLY A 271 5.04 -15.68 4.72
C GLY A 271 4.63 -14.52 3.83
N THR A 272 4.15 -13.46 4.45
CA THR A 272 3.70 -12.26 3.76
C THR A 272 4.88 -11.52 3.12
N ARG A 273 4.78 -11.30 1.82
CA ARG A 273 5.74 -10.57 0.99
C ARG A 273 5.14 -9.22 0.59
N LEU A 274 5.94 -8.19 0.63
CA LEU A 274 5.59 -6.86 0.15
C LEU A 274 6.46 -6.55 -1.06
N THR A 275 5.84 -6.18 -2.17
CA THR A 275 6.49 -5.72 -3.39
C THR A 275 6.09 -4.29 -3.65
N MET A 276 7.07 -3.41 -3.84
CA MET A 276 6.85 -2.00 -4.16
C MET A 276 7.48 -1.66 -5.49
N ILE A 277 6.91 -0.69 -6.20
CA ILE A 277 7.47 -0.11 -7.42
C ILE A 277 7.70 1.38 -7.23
N SER A 278 8.79 1.90 -7.80
CA SER A 278 9.06 3.33 -7.79
C SER A 278 8.70 3.99 -9.11
N ASP A 279 8.21 5.23 -9.00
CA ASP A 279 8.09 6.18 -10.09
C ASP A 279 9.46 6.83 -10.37
N ASP A 280 9.90 6.79 -11.61
CA ASP A 280 11.13 7.45 -12.07
C ASP A 280 10.87 8.89 -12.57
N ASN A 281 9.62 9.36 -12.50
CA ASN A 281 9.20 10.69 -12.95
C ASN A 281 9.70 11.04 -14.36
N PHE A 282 10.03 10.03 -15.17
CA PHE A 282 10.72 10.19 -16.46
C PHE A 282 12.02 11.03 -16.37
N LEU A 283 12.68 11.01 -15.21
CA LEU A 283 13.92 11.74 -14.97
C LEU A 283 15.11 10.79 -15.09
N PHE A 284 16.11 11.13 -15.90
CA PHE A 284 17.30 10.29 -16.13
C PHE A 284 18.12 9.98 -14.87
N VAL A 285 17.88 10.68 -13.78
CA VAL A 285 18.54 10.48 -12.47
C VAL A 285 17.76 9.54 -11.56
N GLN A 286 16.51 9.21 -11.90
CA GLN A 286 15.65 8.31 -11.15
C GLN A 286 15.52 6.96 -11.88
N ARG A 287 15.04 5.96 -11.19
CA ARG A 287 14.95 4.59 -11.68
C ARG A 287 13.61 3.98 -11.30
N THR A 288 13.07 3.14 -12.15
CA THR A 288 12.01 2.21 -11.78
C THR A 288 12.62 1.04 -11.01
N GLU A 289 12.36 0.98 -9.72
CA GLU A 289 12.85 -0.07 -8.81
C GLU A 289 11.71 -0.96 -8.35
N ILE A 290 11.92 -2.28 -8.39
CA ILE A 290 11.07 -3.27 -7.72
C ILE A 290 11.77 -3.63 -6.41
N VAL A 291 11.18 -3.22 -5.29
CA VAL A 291 11.76 -3.41 -3.95
C VAL A 291 10.91 -4.39 -3.17
N GLU A 292 11.53 -5.43 -2.62
CA GLU A 292 10.81 -6.45 -1.89
C GLU A 292 11.28 -6.62 -0.45
N TYR A 293 10.30 -6.75 0.44
CA TYR A 293 10.47 -7.12 1.84
C TYR A 293 9.60 -8.33 2.19
N ARG A 294 9.97 -9.04 3.25
CA ARG A 294 9.17 -10.11 3.83
C ARG A 294 8.86 -9.79 5.28
N LEU A 295 7.61 -9.97 5.67
CA LEU A 295 7.20 -9.88 7.06
C LEU A 295 7.79 -11.06 7.84
N ARG A 296 8.55 -10.75 8.88
CA ARG A 296 9.08 -11.76 9.79
C ARG A 296 7.95 -12.24 10.70
N PRO A 297 7.79 -13.56 10.89
CA PRO A 297 6.90 -14.08 11.92
C PRO A 297 7.25 -13.48 13.28
N GLU A 298 6.26 -13.15 14.09
CA GLU A 298 6.45 -12.49 15.40
C GLU A 298 7.27 -13.34 16.39
N ASP A 299 7.24 -14.67 16.22
CA ASP A 299 7.96 -15.67 17.02
C ASP A 299 9.34 -16.04 16.45
N ALA A 300 9.74 -15.47 15.33
CA ALA A 300 11.02 -15.77 14.72
C ALA A 300 12.18 -15.14 15.52
N PRO A 301 13.29 -15.90 15.77
CA PRO A 301 14.43 -15.35 16.48
C PRO A 301 15.07 -14.18 15.71
N PRO A 302 15.66 -13.18 16.40
CA PRO A 302 16.44 -12.12 15.76
C PRO A 302 17.50 -12.72 14.84
N ARG A 303 17.72 -12.13 13.65
CA ARG A 303 18.87 -12.53 12.83
C ARG A 303 20.14 -12.11 13.53
N GLU A 304 21.08 -13.05 13.69
CA GLU A 304 22.46 -12.72 14.06
C GLU A 304 23.09 -11.92 12.90
N ASN A 305 23.58 -10.71 13.19
CA ASN A 305 24.26 -9.83 12.24
C ASN A 305 25.65 -10.36 11.87
#